data_be8062ae62d54afde2e3fd9e5f0e2538
#
_entry.id   be8062ae62d54afde2e3fd9e5f0e2538
#
_cell.length_a   1.000
_cell.length_b   1.000
_cell.length_c   1.000
_cell.angle_alpha   90.00
_cell.angle_beta   90.00
_cell.angle_gamma   90.00
#
_symmetry.space_group_name_H-M   'P 1'
#
loop_
_entity.id
_entity.type
_entity.pdbx_description
1 polymer ?
#
loop_
_entity_poly.entity_id
_entity_poly.type
_entity_poly.pdbx_seq_one_letter_code
_entity_poly.pdbx_strand_id
1 'polypeptide(L)'
;MARQKDILENASRQQIDVIVDKYKDKLRSELAERDSSWQEKLSKLELSLHYAQEKELQLGGQIKTVEANRSEACTEAVATFLHQLSSAGVEFIVSQKGIGSHALKLHQVQNYMVNPDAFWASQSGVSETVYLAWTAHYVRPVCQAGSSTGCECGVAVPHVDFVGDFVIGESDMCREHRHKRVGEYY
;
A
#
# COMPACT_ATOMS: atom_id res chain seq x y z
N MET A 1 52.76 -4.17 -78.66
CA MET A 1 51.32 -4.18 -78.15
C MET A 1 51.17 -4.44 -76.65
N ALA A 2 51.92 -5.31 -76.00
CA ALA A 2 51.78 -5.59 -74.56
C ALA A 2 52.04 -4.35 -73.65
N ARG A 3 53.08 -3.59 -73.86
CA ARG A 3 53.40 -2.35 -73.06
C ARG A 3 52.32 -1.29 -73.10
N GLN A 4 51.58 -1.14 -74.18
CA GLN A 4 50.52 -0.15 -74.34
C GLN A 4 49.27 -0.57 -73.48
N LYS A 5 49.00 -1.85 -73.39
CA LYS A 5 47.92 -2.41 -72.55
C LYS A 5 48.23 -2.20 -71.06
N ASP A 6 49.44 -2.44 -70.64
CA ASP A 6 49.87 -2.27 -69.20
C ASP A 6 49.76 -0.76 -68.78
N ILE A 7 50.11 0.15 -69.64
CA ILE A 7 49.99 1.61 -69.39
C ILE A 7 48.51 2.01 -69.23
N LEU A 8 47.63 1.52 -70.06
CA LEU A 8 46.19 1.78 -69.99
C LEU A 8 45.53 1.20 -68.75
N GLU A 9 45.94 -0.03 -68.39
CA GLU A 9 45.44 -0.67 -67.14
C GLU A 9 45.88 0.04 -65.89
N ASN A 10 47.14 0.47 -65.82
CA ASN A 10 47.64 1.26 -64.72
C ASN A 10 46.97 2.65 -64.60
N ALA A 11 46.74 3.33 -65.73
CA ALA A 11 46.05 4.61 -65.75
C ALA A 11 44.57 4.45 -65.31
N SER A 12 43.90 3.37 -65.70
CA SER A 12 42.54 3.06 -65.29
C SER A 12 42.46 2.76 -63.77
N ARG A 13 43.43 1.95 -63.24
CA ARG A 13 43.52 1.66 -61.78
C ARG A 13 43.73 2.96 -60.97
N GLN A 14 44.64 3.82 -61.40
CA GLN A 14 44.84 5.13 -60.74
C GLN A 14 43.57 5.99 -60.77
N GLN A 15 42.84 6.02 -61.85
CA GLN A 15 41.55 6.74 -61.87
C GLN A 15 40.50 6.15 -60.94
N ILE A 16 40.42 4.85 -60.85
CA ILE A 16 39.52 4.13 -59.92
C ILE A 16 39.90 4.48 -58.47
N ASP A 17 41.19 4.40 -58.09
CA ASP A 17 41.67 4.75 -56.77
C ASP A 17 41.33 6.17 -56.37
N VAL A 18 41.53 7.14 -57.24
CA VAL A 18 41.15 8.57 -57.03
C VAL A 18 39.64 8.72 -56.82
N ILE A 19 38.81 7.99 -57.56
CA ILE A 19 37.36 8.03 -57.42
C ILE A 19 36.95 7.39 -56.09
N VAL A 20 37.51 6.24 -55.74
CA VAL A 20 37.26 5.54 -54.48
C VAL A 20 37.62 6.43 -53.28
N ASP A 21 38.78 7.11 -53.30
CA ASP A 21 39.19 7.96 -52.23
C ASP A 21 38.26 9.19 -52.10
N LYS A 22 37.85 9.81 -53.21
CA LYS A 22 36.85 10.88 -53.16
C LYS A 22 35.51 10.45 -52.51
N TYR A 23 35.03 9.24 -52.86
CA TYR A 23 33.81 8.71 -52.27
C TYR A 23 34.00 8.39 -50.80
N LYS A 24 35.16 7.86 -50.38
CA LYS A 24 35.47 7.62 -48.95
C LYS A 24 35.48 8.90 -48.15
N ASP A 25 36.12 9.95 -48.68
CA ASP A 25 36.19 11.24 -48.00
C ASP A 25 34.80 11.91 -47.90
N LYS A 26 34.00 11.83 -48.95
CA LYS A 26 32.64 12.32 -48.92
C LYS A 26 31.80 11.55 -47.87
N LEU A 27 31.89 10.24 -47.85
CA LEU A 27 31.18 9.40 -46.88
C LEU A 27 31.60 9.71 -45.43
N ARG A 28 32.90 9.91 -45.20
CA ARG A 28 33.43 10.33 -43.86
C ARG A 28 32.86 11.68 -43.43
N SER A 29 32.80 12.65 -44.34
CA SER A 29 32.22 13.96 -44.07
C SER A 29 30.73 13.87 -43.74
N GLU A 30 29.95 13.13 -44.52
CA GLU A 30 28.51 12.91 -44.27
C GLU A 30 28.26 12.20 -42.94
N LEU A 31 29.08 11.19 -42.61
CA LEU A 31 29.00 10.49 -41.33
C LEU A 31 29.33 11.43 -40.15
N ALA A 32 30.38 12.21 -40.26
CA ALA A 32 30.77 13.16 -39.21
C ALA A 32 29.70 14.25 -38.97
N GLU A 33 29.05 14.75 -40.01
CA GLU A 33 27.93 15.67 -39.89
C GLU A 33 26.73 15.05 -39.21
N ARG A 34 26.40 13.79 -39.57
CA ARG A 34 25.32 13.05 -38.91
C ARG A 34 25.60 12.77 -37.44
N ASP A 35 26.82 12.33 -37.12
CA ASP A 35 27.25 12.07 -35.74
C ASP A 35 27.18 13.35 -34.90
N SER A 36 27.65 14.45 -35.42
CA SER A 36 27.54 15.76 -34.74
C SER A 36 26.07 16.14 -34.46
N SER A 37 25.19 15.96 -35.48
CA SER A 37 23.78 16.27 -35.34
C SER A 37 23.09 15.35 -34.29
N TRP A 38 23.47 14.07 -34.24
CA TRP A 38 22.96 13.16 -33.24
C TRP A 38 23.46 13.47 -31.83
N GLN A 39 24.73 13.84 -31.68
CA GLN A 39 25.30 14.26 -30.40
C GLN A 39 24.58 15.51 -29.85
N GLU A 40 24.29 16.49 -30.71
CA GLU A 40 23.52 17.68 -30.30
C GLU A 40 22.09 17.31 -29.84
N LYS A 41 21.41 16.41 -30.56
CA LYS A 41 20.07 15.95 -30.16
C LYS A 41 20.08 15.18 -28.84
N LEU A 42 21.06 14.30 -28.65
CA LEU A 42 21.24 13.56 -27.40
C LEU A 42 21.48 14.51 -26.22
N SER A 43 22.37 15.46 -26.36
CA SER A 43 22.66 16.45 -25.32
C SER A 43 21.42 17.26 -24.94
N LYS A 44 20.61 17.69 -25.91
CA LYS A 44 19.34 18.38 -25.65
C LYS A 44 18.33 17.49 -24.92
N LEU A 45 18.26 16.21 -25.30
CA LEU A 45 17.35 15.24 -24.67
C LEU A 45 17.76 14.94 -23.23
N GLU A 46 19.04 14.74 -22.99
CA GLU A 46 19.61 14.53 -21.65
C GLU A 46 19.32 15.70 -20.73
N LEU A 47 19.51 16.93 -21.21
CA LEU A 47 19.19 18.13 -20.46
C LEU A 47 17.70 18.23 -20.14
N SER A 48 16.82 17.91 -21.10
CA SER A 48 15.37 17.92 -20.87
C SER A 48 14.92 16.86 -19.90
N LEU A 49 15.53 15.67 -19.93
CA LEU A 49 15.29 14.59 -19.00
C LEU A 49 15.70 14.99 -17.57
N HIS A 50 16.88 15.54 -17.40
CA HIS A 50 17.37 16.03 -16.11
C HIS A 50 16.41 17.08 -15.51
N TYR A 51 15.97 18.03 -16.33
CA TYR A 51 15.02 19.06 -15.89
C TYR A 51 13.66 18.47 -15.50
N ALA A 52 13.17 17.48 -16.25
CA ALA A 52 11.93 16.78 -15.92
C ALA A 52 12.02 16.01 -14.61
N GLN A 53 13.14 15.33 -14.36
CA GLN A 53 13.40 14.61 -13.09
C GLN A 53 13.49 15.55 -11.89
N GLU A 54 14.17 16.70 -12.04
CA GLU A 54 14.22 17.71 -10.98
C GLU A 54 12.82 18.23 -10.64
N LYS A 55 12.02 18.51 -11.66
CA LYS A 55 10.65 18.99 -11.48
C LYS A 55 9.75 17.94 -10.83
N GLU A 56 9.91 16.68 -11.17
CA GLU A 56 9.18 15.56 -10.55
C GLU A 56 9.50 15.45 -9.05
N LEU A 57 10.78 15.53 -8.69
CA LEU A 57 11.20 15.55 -7.28
C LEU A 57 10.62 16.74 -6.51
N GLN A 58 10.64 17.92 -7.11
CA GLN A 58 10.07 19.13 -6.51
C GLN A 58 8.56 19.00 -6.29
N LEU A 59 7.83 18.53 -7.30
CA LEU A 59 6.38 18.33 -7.20
C LEU A 59 6.03 17.23 -6.18
N GLY A 60 6.80 16.15 -6.13
CA GLY A 60 6.63 15.10 -5.12
C GLY A 60 6.81 15.62 -3.69
N GLY A 61 7.77 16.51 -3.48
CA GLY A 61 7.96 17.22 -2.20
C GLY A 61 6.76 18.12 -1.85
N GLN A 62 6.26 18.89 -2.82
CA GLN A 62 5.10 19.76 -2.61
C GLN A 62 3.84 18.97 -2.28
N ILE A 63 3.59 17.86 -2.96
CA ILE A 63 2.43 16.99 -2.70
C ILE A 63 2.47 16.49 -1.25
N LYS A 64 3.61 15.94 -0.79
CA LYS A 64 3.75 15.47 0.60
C LYS A 64 3.48 16.56 1.62
N THR A 65 3.94 17.79 1.37
CA THR A 65 3.71 18.92 2.27
C THR A 65 2.24 19.32 2.31
N VAL A 66 1.58 19.35 1.16
CA VAL A 66 0.15 19.67 1.07
C VAL A 66 -0.71 18.60 1.72
N GLU A 67 -0.38 17.32 1.55
CA GLU A 67 -1.08 16.20 2.19
C GLU A 67 -0.94 16.25 3.71
N ALA A 68 0.27 16.52 4.23
CA ALA A 68 0.50 16.68 5.65
C ALA A 68 -0.31 17.84 6.25
N ASN A 69 -0.26 19.01 5.63
CA ASN A 69 -1.01 20.20 6.07
C ASN A 69 -2.52 19.96 6.01
N ARG A 70 -3.01 19.25 4.97
CA ARG A 70 -4.43 18.92 4.86
C ARG A 70 -4.87 17.96 5.97
N SER A 71 -4.06 16.98 6.29
CA SER A 71 -4.34 16.03 7.38
C SER A 71 -4.43 16.76 8.73
N GLU A 72 -3.48 17.64 9.02
CA GLU A 72 -3.44 18.46 10.23
C GLU A 72 -4.67 19.38 10.34
N ALA A 73 -4.98 20.13 9.30
CA ALA A 73 -6.14 21.02 9.24
C ALA A 73 -7.46 20.26 9.39
N CYS A 74 -7.59 19.08 8.81
CA CYS A 74 -8.76 18.22 8.96
C CYS A 74 -8.92 17.75 10.41
N THR A 75 -7.84 17.32 11.08
CA THR A 75 -7.86 16.88 12.47
C THR A 75 -8.27 18.03 13.41
N GLU A 76 -7.74 19.22 13.20
CA GLU A 76 -8.07 20.42 13.98
C GLU A 76 -9.53 20.86 13.79
N ALA A 77 -10.02 20.83 12.54
CA ALA A 77 -11.40 21.15 12.25
C ALA A 77 -12.39 20.18 12.91
N VAL A 78 -12.09 18.87 12.89
CA VAL A 78 -12.90 17.84 13.56
C VAL A 78 -12.89 18.04 15.08
N ALA A 79 -11.72 18.29 15.68
CA ALA A 79 -11.60 18.55 17.11
C ALA A 79 -12.41 19.79 17.52
N THR A 80 -12.32 20.87 16.75
CA THR A 80 -13.09 22.11 16.98
C THR A 80 -14.60 21.86 16.88
N PHE A 81 -15.03 21.13 15.86
CA PHE A 81 -16.44 20.79 15.68
C PHE A 81 -16.98 19.94 16.82
N LEU A 82 -16.26 18.91 17.25
CA LEU A 82 -16.64 18.08 18.41
C LEU A 82 -16.72 18.89 19.68
N HIS A 83 -15.80 19.85 19.91
CA HIS A 83 -15.83 20.74 21.04
C HIS A 83 -17.06 21.67 21.04
N GLN A 84 -17.43 22.18 19.85
CA GLN A 84 -18.66 23.01 19.69
C GLN A 84 -19.90 22.20 20.03
N LEU A 85 -20.03 20.96 19.56
CA LEU A 85 -21.13 20.07 19.88
C LEU A 85 -21.25 19.82 21.39
N SER A 86 -20.12 19.49 22.04
CA SER A 86 -20.08 19.30 23.51
C SER A 86 -20.47 20.56 24.28
N SER A 87 -20.03 21.74 23.81
CA SER A 87 -20.37 23.03 24.43
C SER A 87 -21.85 23.39 24.23
N ALA A 88 -22.46 22.89 23.16
CA ALA A 88 -23.92 23.03 22.90
C ALA A 88 -24.76 22.02 23.71
N GLY A 89 -24.15 21.18 24.56
CA GLY A 89 -24.84 20.20 25.41
C GLY A 89 -25.14 18.87 24.70
N VAL A 90 -24.50 18.60 23.57
CA VAL A 90 -24.62 17.28 22.89
C VAL A 90 -23.84 16.24 23.65
N GLU A 91 -24.50 15.15 24.00
CA GLU A 91 -23.86 13.96 24.61
C GLU A 91 -23.63 12.87 23.55
N PHE A 92 -22.43 12.28 23.58
CA PHE A 92 -22.07 11.19 22.69
C PHE A 92 -22.33 9.86 23.39
N ILE A 93 -23.32 9.10 22.90
CA ILE A 93 -23.69 7.80 23.47
C ILE A 93 -23.42 6.72 22.42
N VAL A 94 -22.71 5.68 22.83
CA VAL A 94 -22.50 4.47 22.01
C VAL A 94 -23.20 3.30 22.66
N SER A 95 -23.70 2.39 21.85
CA SER A 95 -24.43 1.20 22.33
C SER A 95 -23.90 -0.06 21.67
N GLN A 96 -23.69 -1.10 22.47
CA GLN A 96 -23.26 -2.40 22.02
C GLN A 96 -24.21 -3.47 22.56
N LYS A 97 -24.67 -4.36 21.66
CA LYS A 97 -25.52 -5.50 22.06
C LYS A 97 -24.76 -6.39 23.05
N GLY A 98 -25.43 -6.79 24.12
CA GLY A 98 -24.83 -7.62 25.19
C GLY A 98 -24.01 -6.85 26.22
N ILE A 99 -23.66 -5.57 25.99
CA ILE A 99 -22.93 -4.73 26.95
C ILE A 99 -23.79 -3.55 27.44
N GLY A 100 -24.57 -2.95 26.53
CA GLY A 100 -25.42 -1.80 26.85
C GLY A 100 -24.95 -0.51 26.21
N SER A 101 -25.29 0.63 26.84
CA SER A 101 -24.95 1.98 26.37
C SER A 101 -23.95 2.66 27.27
N HIS A 102 -23.01 3.38 26.66
CA HIS A 102 -21.94 4.11 27.37
C HIS A 102 -21.84 5.54 26.84
N ALA A 103 -21.82 6.52 27.75
CA ALA A 103 -21.59 7.91 27.39
C ALA A 103 -20.10 8.19 27.20
N LEU A 104 -19.72 8.66 26.01
CA LEU A 104 -18.34 9.00 25.68
C LEU A 104 -18.00 10.42 26.12
N LYS A 105 -16.88 10.58 26.79
CA LYS A 105 -16.26 11.89 26.95
C LYS A 105 -15.64 12.34 25.63
N LEU A 106 -15.54 13.64 25.40
CA LEU A 106 -15.06 14.22 24.14
C LEU A 106 -13.73 13.60 23.66
N HIS A 107 -12.75 13.42 24.56
CA HIS A 107 -11.46 12.81 24.23
C HIS A 107 -11.55 11.32 23.87
N GLN A 108 -12.62 10.63 24.24
CA GLN A 108 -12.85 9.22 23.93
C GLN A 108 -13.50 9.03 22.56
N VAL A 109 -14.18 10.06 22.03
CA VAL A 109 -14.87 9.97 20.74
C VAL A 109 -13.90 9.62 19.62
N GLN A 110 -12.74 10.29 19.57
CA GLN A 110 -11.71 9.99 18.54
C GLN A 110 -11.18 8.55 18.66
N ASN A 111 -10.84 8.13 19.87
CA ASN A 111 -10.33 6.77 20.10
C ASN A 111 -11.37 5.70 19.75
N TYR A 112 -12.62 5.93 20.10
CA TYR A 112 -13.73 5.07 19.73
C TYR A 112 -13.89 4.95 18.22
N MET A 113 -13.80 6.06 17.48
CA MET A 113 -13.93 6.06 16.02
C MET A 113 -12.77 5.34 15.31
N VAL A 114 -11.58 5.32 15.91
CA VAL A 114 -10.42 4.60 15.37
C VAL A 114 -10.53 3.10 15.59
N ASN A 115 -10.89 2.67 16.80
CA ASN A 115 -11.04 1.26 17.15
C ASN A 115 -12.16 1.06 18.18
N PRO A 116 -13.42 0.87 17.73
CA PRO A 116 -14.56 0.60 18.61
C PRO A 116 -14.39 -0.69 19.44
N ASP A 117 -13.77 -1.71 18.86
CA ASP A 117 -13.62 -3.02 19.53
C ASP A 117 -12.66 -2.95 20.71
N ALA A 118 -11.53 -2.26 20.54
CA ALA A 118 -10.59 -2.00 21.64
C ALA A 118 -11.24 -1.17 22.76
N PHE A 119 -12.09 -0.21 22.41
CA PHE A 119 -12.84 0.57 23.40
C PHE A 119 -13.77 -0.33 24.21
N TRP A 120 -14.60 -1.16 23.57
CA TRP A 120 -15.52 -2.04 24.26
C TRP A 120 -14.82 -3.13 25.06
N ALA A 121 -13.72 -3.69 24.58
CA ALA A 121 -12.86 -4.61 25.31
C ALA A 121 -12.37 -3.98 26.62
N SER A 122 -11.85 -2.75 26.54
CA SER A 122 -11.38 -1.99 27.72
C SER A 122 -12.51 -1.68 28.70
N GLN A 123 -13.70 -1.28 28.22
CA GLN A 123 -14.86 -1.03 29.07
C GLN A 123 -15.36 -2.30 29.78
N SER A 124 -15.22 -3.45 29.15
CA SER A 124 -15.61 -4.74 29.70
C SER A 124 -14.53 -5.41 30.53
N GLY A 125 -13.33 -4.83 30.62
CA GLY A 125 -12.21 -5.36 31.40
C GLY A 125 -11.57 -6.63 30.82
N VAL A 126 -11.72 -6.85 29.51
CA VAL A 126 -11.18 -8.02 28.80
C VAL A 126 -10.16 -7.58 27.71
N SER A 127 -9.38 -8.52 27.20
CA SER A 127 -8.54 -8.25 26.03
C SER A 127 -9.38 -8.12 24.75
N GLU A 128 -8.88 -7.36 23.78
CA GLU A 128 -9.54 -7.20 22.48
C GLU A 128 -9.77 -8.55 21.79
N THR A 129 -8.85 -9.49 21.91
CA THR A 129 -8.97 -10.85 21.39
C THR A 129 -10.17 -11.59 21.98
N VAL A 130 -10.36 -11.51 23.31
CA VAL A 130 -11.51 -12.11 24.02
C VAL A 130 -12.81 -11.44 23.60
N TYR A 131 -12.80 -10.11 23.48
CA TYR A 131 -13.96 -9.35 23.06
C TYR A 131 -14.40 -9.73 21.63
N LEU A 132 -13.49 -9.81 20.67
CA LEU A 132 -13.77 -10.20 19.29
C LEU A 132 -14.32 -11.65 19.21
N ALA A 133 -13.70 -12.57 19.95
CA ALA A 133 -14.18 -13.95 20.01
C ALA A 133 -15.58 -14.03 20.62
N TRP A 134 -15.85 -13.28 21.71
CA TRP A 134 -17.18 -13.20 22.29
C TRP A 134 -18.21 -12.58 21.35
N THR A 135 -17.87 -11.52 20.63
CA THR A 135 -18.78 -10.87 19.66
C THR A 135 -19.18 -11.84 18.55
N ALA A 136 -18.24 -12.62 18.04
CA ALA A 136 -18.51 -13.65 17.05
C ALA A 136 -19.43 -14.75 17.62
N HIS A 137 -19.16 -15.20 18.85
CA HIS A 137 -20.00 -16.17 19.57
C HIS A 137 -21.38 -15.61 19.88
N TYR A 138 -21.49 -14.33 20.30
CA TYR A 138 -22.77 -13.68 20.60
C TYR A 138 -23.70 -13.64 19.37
N VAL A 139 -23.15 -13.41 18.18
CA VAL A 139 -23.89 -13.42 16.93
C VAL A 139 -24.26 -14.85 16.50
N ARG A 140 -23.35 -15.81 16.67
CA ARG A 140 -23.51 -17.18 16.23
C ARG A 140 -22.87 -18.15 17.23
N PRO A 141 -23.61 -18.64 18.23
CA PRO A 141 -23.08 -19.53 19.27
C PRO A 141 -22.91 -20.96 18.72
N VAL A 142 -21.80 -21.20 18.04
CA VAL A 142 -21.40 -22.48 17.48
C VAL A 142 -19.99 -22.86 17.87
N CYS A 143 -19.70 -24.15 17.90
CA CYS A 143 -18.36 -24.65 18.20
C CYS A 143 -17.35 -24.24 17.15
N GLN A 144 -16.28 -23.59 17.57
CA GLN A 144 -15.20 -23.08 16.73
C GLN A 144 -14.07 -24.09 16.49
N ALA A 145 -14.22 -25.34 16.93
CA ALA A 145 -13.23 -26.38 16.71
C ALA A 145 -13.04 -26.65 15.22
N GLY A 146 -11.79 -26.63 14.76
CA GLY A 146 -11.44 -26.92 13.37
C GLY A 146 -11.54 -25.72 12.42
N SER A 147 -11.90 -24.51 12.88
CA SER A 147 -11.99 -23.32 12.00
C SER A 147 -10.65 -23.01 11.31
N SER A 148 -9.52 -23.30 11.96
CA SER A 148 -8.18 -23.16 11.38
C SER A 148 -7.82 -24.21 10.34
N THR A 149 -8.52 -25.34 10.31
CA THR A 149 -8.28 -26.46 9.36
C THR A 149 -9.29 -26.52 8.22
N GLY A 150 -10.25 -25.57 8.18
CA GLY A 150 -11.27 -25.48 7.12
C GLY A 150 -12.48 -26.42 7.30
N CYS A 151 -12.53 -27.24 8.36
CA CYS A 151 -13.66 -28.09 8.70
C CYS A 151 -14.21 -27.67 10.06
N GLU A 152 -15.16 -26.74 10.09
CA GLU A 152 -15.80 -26.27 11.32
C GLU A 152 -16.76 -27.35 11.87
N CYS A 153 -16.69 -27.55 13.17
CA CYS A 153 -17.65 -28.46 13.86
C CYS A 153 -19.08 -27.94 13.75
N GLY A 154 -19.29 -26.64 13.92
CA GLY A 154 -20.59 -25.96 13.73
C GLY A 154 -21.71 -26.41 14.68
N VAL A 155 -21.46 -27.28 15.66
CA VAL A 155 -22.45 -27.69 16.66
C VAL A 155 -22.81 -26.50 17.53
N ALA A 156 -24.11 -26.26 17.76
CA ALA A 156 -24.58 -25.19 18.63
C ALA A 156 -24.05 -25.37 20.07
N VAL A 157 -23.58 -24.28 20.64
CA VAL A 157 -23.10 -24.20 22.04
C VAL A 157 -23.96 -23.22 22.83
N PRO A 158 -24.00 -23.32 24.19
CA PRO A 158 -24.75 -22.37 25.01
C PRO A 158 -24.32 -20.92 24.71
N HIS A 159 -25.31 -20.04 24.61
CA HIS A 159 -25.07 -18.60 24.42
C HIS A 159 -24.53 -17.99 25.71
N VAL A 160 -23.51 -17.11 25.57
CA VAL A 160 -22.93 -16.35 26.68
C VAL A 160 -23.29 -14.88 26.52
N ASP A 161 -24.17 -14.38 27.39
CA ASP A 161 -24.71 -13.01 27.29
C ASP A 161 -23.69 -11.94 27.70
N PHE A 162 -22.83 -12.22 28.67
CA PHE A 162 -21.87 -11.27 29.19
C PHE A 162 -20.46 -11.60 28.75
N VAL A 163 -19.75 -10.61 28.25
CA VAL A 163 -18.37 -10.76 27.77
C VAL A 163 -17.41 -11.22 28.89
N GLY A 164 -17.65 -10.83 30.14
CA GLY A 164 -16.83 -11.22 31.28
C GLY A 164 -16.91 -12.71 31.65
N ASP A 165 -17.99 -13.38 31.24
CA ASP A 165 -18.21 -14.81 31.49
C ASP A 165 -17.70 -15.68 30.33
N PHE A 166 -17.22 -15.04 29.26
CA PHE A 166 -16.75 -15.74 28.07
C PHE A 166 -15.29 -16.16 28.19
N VAL A 167 -15.03 -17.44 28.05
CA VAL A 167 -13.68 -18.03 28.06
C VAL A 167 -13.40 -18.70 26.73
N ILE A 168 -12.38 -18.20 26.01
CA ILE A 168 -11.94 -18.76 24.72
C ILE A 168 -11.48 -20.22 24.95
N GLY A 169 -11.98 -21.12 24.10
CA GLY A 169 -11.67 -22.55 24.18
C GLY A 169 -12.58 -23.33 25.14
N GLU A 170 -13.46 -22.63 25.89
CA GLU A 170 -14.46 -23.25 26.72
C GLU A 170 -15.88 -22.89 26.27
N SER A 171 -16.19 -21.58 26.25
CA SER A 171 -17.50 -21.06 25.90
C SER A 171 -17.84 -21.25 24.42
N ASP A 172 -16.83 -21.22 23.57
CA ASP A 172 -16.91 -21.38 22.11
C ASP A 172 -16.70 -22.82 21.62
N MET A 173 -16.64 -23.80 22.55
CA MET A 173 -16.42 -25.21 22.22
C MET A 173 -17.59 -26.11 22.67
N CYS A 174 -17.94 -27.08 21.82
CA CYS A 174 -18.88 -28.14 22.23
C CYS A 174 -18.24 -29.11 23.24
N ARG A 175 -19.07 -29.90 23.94
CA ARG A 175 -18.62 -30.83 24.96
C ARG A 175 -17.50 -31.78 24.51
N GLU A 176 -17.58 -32.26 23.27
CA GLU A 176 -16.58 -33.20 22.71
C GLU A 176 -15.23 -32.54 22.44
N HIS A 177 -15.21 -31.25 22.00
CA HIS A 177 -14.00 -30.55 21.67
C HIS A 177 -13.35 -29.85 22.88
N ARG A 178 -14.11 -29.49 23.88
CA ARG A 178 -13.62 -28.96 25.16
C ARG A 178 -12.72 -29.98 25.88
N HIS A 179 -13.08 -31.26 25.87
CA HIS A 179 -12.31 -32.32 26.53
C HIS A 179 -11.03 -32.75 25.78
N LYS A 180 -10.97 -32.57 24.47
CA LYS A 180 -9.77 -32.95 23.68
C LYS A 180 -8.54 -32.07 23.94
N ARG A 181 -8.72 -30.81 24.33
CA ARG A 181 -7.60 -29.91 24.66
C ARG A 181 -6.94 -30.20 26.00
N VAL A 182 -7.61 -30.80 26.93
CA VAL A 182 -7.06 -31.16 28.26
C VAL A 182 -6.10 -32.36 28.18
N GLY A 183 -6.17 -33.16 27.11
CA GLY A 183 -5.36 -34.36 26.90
C GLY A 183 -4.06 -34.21 26.12
N GLU A 184 -3.76 -33.02 25.56
CA GLU A 184 -2.54 -32.79 24.72
C GLU A 184 -1.33 -32.25 25.52
N TYR A 185 -1.42 -32.15 26.85
CA TYR A 185 -0.32 -31.70 27.74
C TYR A 185 0.13 -32.75 28.76
N TYR A 186 0.11 -34.03 28.34
CA TYR A 186 0.77 -35.11 29.13
C TYR A 186 1.63 -35.98 28.20
#